data_9c35f88e964fafe945483f2e603e5b00
#
_entry.id   9c35f88e964fafe945483f2e603e5b00
#
_cell.length_a   1.000
_cell.length_b   1.000
_cell.length_c   1.000
_cell.angle_alpha   90.00
_cell.angle_beta   90.00
_cell.angle_gamma   90.00
#
_symmetry.space_group_name_H-M   'P 1'
#
loop_
_entity.id
_entity.type
_entity.pdbx_description
1 polymer ?
#
loop_
_entity_poly.entity_id
_entity_poly.type
_entity_poly.pdbx_seq_one_letter_code
_entity_poly.pdbx_strand_id
1 'polypeptide(L)'
;MPKNPNIKKVLVIGSGPIVIGQAAEFDYAGTQACRSLKEEGIEVCLVNSNPATIMTDKDIADEVYIEPLTVEALKQIILKEKPDSILPTLGGQAGLNLAMEIAETGFLEENNVQLIGTTALTIKKAEDRLMFKETMEKIGEPCAPSLVVNDVPSGEAFAAKIGYPVVLRPAYTLGGSGGGIAHNVEELREILENGLRLSRVGEVLVERCISGWKEIEYEVMRDSNGTCITICNMENIDPVGVHTGDSIVVAPSQTLSDKEYQMLRTSALNIIDELGITGGCNVQYALHPDSFEYCVIEVNPRVSRSSALASKATGYPIAKVAAKIALGYTLDEIKNAVTGKTYASFEPALDYCVVKIPRLPFDKFISAKRTLTTQMKATGEVMSISDNFEGGLMKAIRSLEQHVDSLMSYDFTGLTDEELLEDLAVVDDRRIWKIAEGLRRGIEPAVMHDITKIDRWFIDKLQICLLYTSPSPRDSTSSRMPSSA
;
A
#
# COMPACT_ATOMS: atom_id res chain seq x y z
N MET A 1 -18.21 -0.01 28.25
CA MET A 1 -17.41 0.99 29.00
C MET A 1 -16.36 1.49 28.03
N PRO A 2 -16.35 2.73 27.73
CA PRO A 2 -15.61 3.18 26.58
C PRO A 2 -14.09 2.99 26.73
N LYS A 3 -13.44 3.27 27.78
CA LYS A 3 -11.99 3.28 27.89
C LYS A 3 -11.48 2.26 28.93
N ASN A 4 -10.39 1.55 28.60
CA ASN A 4 -9.72 0.68 29.58
C ASN A 4 -9.13 1.55 30.74
N PRO A 5 -9.64 1.44 31.96
CA PRO A 5 -9.23 2.30 33.08
C PRO A 5 -7.78 2.03 33.54
N ASN A 6 -7.20 0.92 33.14
CA ASN A 6 -5.84 0.54 33.52
C ASN A 6 -4.78 1.21 32.63
N ILE A 7 -5.16 1.78 31.48
CA ILE A 7 -4.25 2.49 30.59
C ILE A 7 -4.24 3.98 30.98
N LYS A 8 -3.10 4.46 31.46
CA LYS A 8 -2.88 5.84 31.88
C LYS A 8 -1.73 6.51 31.14
N LYS A 9 -0.71 5.74 30.79
CA LYS A 9 0.48 6.22 30.11
C LYS A 9 0.89 5.28 28.98
N VAL A 10 0.99 5.80 27.77
CA VAL A 10 1.27 5.03 26.57
C VAL A 10 2.56 5.50 25.91
N LEU A 11 3.44 4.55 25.60
CA LEU A 11 4.60 4.80 24.74
C LEU A 11 4.24 4.54 23.27
N VAL A 12 4.35 5.58 22.46
CA VAL A 12 4.15 5.49 21.01
C VAL A 12 5.51 5.34 20.33
N ILE A 13 5.65 4.33 19.49
CA ILE A 13 6.87 4.14 18.68
C ILE A 13 6.67 4.81 17.34
N GLY A 14 7.57 5.72 17.00
CA GLY A 14 7.57 6.42 15.71
C GLY A 14 8.10 5.56 14.56
N SER A 15 8.11 6.14 13.37
CA SER A 15 8.48 5.46 12.12
C SER A 15 9.96 5.50 11.78
N GLY A 16 10.77 6.19 12.57
CA GLY A 16 12.19 6.37 12.27
C GLY A 16 12.45 7.44 11.20
N PRO A 17 13.56 7.33 10.46
CA PRO A 17 13.88 8.28 9.41
C PRO A 17 12.91 8.17 8.23
N ILE A 18 12.69 9.29 7.52
CA ILE A 18 11.96 9.29 6.25
C ILE A 18 12.87 8.71 5.18
N VAL A 19 12.52 7.53 4.70
CA VAL A 19 13.24 6.80 3.64
C VAL A 19 12.27 6.39 2.53
N ILE A 20 12.79 6.06 1.35
CA ILE A 20 11.98 5.46 0.29
C ILE A 20 11.36 4.17 0.84
N GLY A 21 10.04 4.04 0.72
CA GLY A 21 9.29 2.91 1.28
C GLY A 21 8.68 3.17 2.65
N GLN A 22 9.15 4.16 3.41
CA GLN A 22 8.61 4.54 4.73
C GLN A 22 8.59 6.07 4.84
N ALA A 23 7.57 6.66 4.26
CA ALA A 23 7.48 8.09 4.01
C ALA A 23 6.74 8.88 5.11
N ALA A 24 6.47 10.16 4.83
CA ALA A 24 5.89 11.12 5.77
C ALA A 24 4.46 10.77 6.26
N GLU A 25 3.77 9.83 5.61
CA GLU A 25 2.42 9.38 5.99
C GLU A 25 2.40 8.76 7.40
N PHE A 26 3.49 8.11 7.80
CA PHE A 26 3.60 7.55 9.15
C PHE A 26 3.84 8.61 10.22
N ASP A 27 4.46 9.74 9.85
CA ASP A 27 4.57 10.90 10.73
C ASP A 27 3.18 11.46 11.06
N TYR A 28 2.30 11.58 10.06
CA TYR A 28 0.91 11.93 10.25
C TYR A 28 0.18 10.93 11.16
N ALA A 29 0.33 9.63 10.91
CA ALA A 29 -0.36 8.59 11.68
C ALA A 29 0.04 8.62 13.16
N GLY A 30 1.34 8.71 13.46
CA GLY A 30 1.86 8.81 14.82
C GLY A 30 1.43 10.10 15.52
N THR A 31 1.44 11.24 14.82
CA THR A 31 0.95 12.51 15.34
C THR A 31 -0.54 12.43 15.73
N GLN A 32 -1.37 11.84 14.88
CA GLN A 32 -2.80 11.66 15.14
C GLN A 32 -3.06 10.69 16.31
N ALA A 33 -2.21 9.66 16.45
CA ALA A 33 -2.25 8.76 17.59
C ALA A 33 -1.99 9.51 18.90
N CYS A 34 -0.88 10.24 18.99
CA CYS A 34 -0.55 11.01 20.19
C CYS A 34 -1.67 11.99 20.57
N ARG A 35 -2.19 12.74 19.59
CA ARG A 35 -3.31 13.66 19.82
C ARG A 35 -4.56 12.94 20.33
N SER A 36 -4.93 11.82 19.70
CA SER A 36 -6.10 11.04 20.08
C SER A 36 -5.99 10.47 21.50
N LEU A 37 -4.81 10.02 21.90
CA LEU A 37 -4.53 9.54 23.26
C LEU A 37 -4.63 10.68 24.28
N LYS A 38 -4.06 11.86 23.98
CA LYS A 38 -4.15 13.05 24.85
C LYS A 38 -5.58 13.57 24.97
N GLU A 39 -6.37 13.56 23.88
CA GLU A 39 -7.81 13.90 23.92
C GLU A 39 -8.59 13.01 24.93
N GLU A 40 -8.14 11.76 25.12
CA GLU A 40 -8.71 10.81 26.09
C GLU A 40 -8.08 10.92 27.50
N GLY A 41 -7.21 11.91 27.73
CA GLY A 41 -6.54 12.11 29.01
C GLY A 41 -5.48 11.05 29.35
N ILE A 42 -4.86 10.46 28.35
CA ILE A 42 -3.73 9.55 28.48
C ILE A 42 -2.44 10.35 28.40
N GLU A 43 -1.51 10.08 29.30
CA GLU A 43 -0.14 10.60 29.23
C GLU A 43 0.62 9.88 28.09
N VAL A 44 1.26 10.64 27.22
CA VAL A 44 1.90 10.10 26.01
C VAL A 44 3.39 10.35 26.04
N CYS A 45 4.16 9.26 25.97
CA CYS A 45 5.58 9.31 25.62
C CYS A 45 5.74 8.93 24.14
N LEU A 46 6.58 9.62 23.43
CA LEU A 46 6.91 9.30 22.04
C LEU A 46 8.42 9.05 21.91
N VAL A 47 8.79 7.99 21.20
CA VAL A 47 10.17 7.78 20.72
C VAL A 47 10.22 7.78 19.21
N ASN A 48 11.10 8.60 18.64
CA ASN A 48 11.40 8.59 17.21
C ASN A 48 12.84 9.05 16.99
N SER A 49 13.54 8.47 16.00
CA SER A 49 14.92 8.83 15.71
C SER A 49 15.07 10.07 14.82
N ASN A 50 13.98 10.53 14.20
CA ASN A 50 14.02 11.68 13.30
C ASN A 50 13.55 12.95 14.02
N PRO A 51 14.43 13.95 14.23
CA PRO A 51 14.05 15.21 14.88
C PRO A 51 13.27 16.17 13.97
N ALA A 52 13.23 15.92 12.67
CA ALA A 52 12.65 16.82 11.67
C ALA A 52 11.24 16.39 11.23
N THR A 53 10.44 15.84 12.14
CA THR A 53 9.06 15.40 11.89
C THR A 53 8.07 16.17 12.76
N ILE A 54 6.81 16.26 12.33
CA ILE A 54 5.72 16.84 13.13
C ILE A 54 5.52 16.03 14.41
N MET A 55 5.66 14.72 14.33
CA MET A 55 5.50 13.80 15.45
C MET A 55 6.42 14.14 16.63
N THR A 56 7.65 14.59 16.36
CA THR A 56 8.64 14.94 17.39
C THR A 56 8.57 16.38 17.86
N ASP A 57 7.56 17.14 17.44
CA ASP A 57 7.28 18.45 18.02
C ASP A 57 6.89 18.28 19.49
N LYS A 58 7.47 19.13 20.36
CA LYS A 58 7.30 19.09 21.82
C LYS A 58 5.86 19.22 22.32
N ASP A 59 4.97 19.75 21.46
CA ASP A 59 3.56 19.94 21.84
C ASP A 59 2.68 18.71 21.46
N ILE A 60 3.25 17.71 20.77
CA ILE A 60 2.51 16.53 20.31
C ILE A 60 2.37 15.48 21.41
N ALA A 61 3.45 15.16 22.13
CA ALA A 61 3.43 14.23 23.26
C ALA A 61 3.81 14.96 24.56
N ASP A 62 3.58 14.33 25.71
CA ASP A 62 3.98 14.90 27.00
C ASP A 62 5.49 14.77 27.18
N GLU A 63 6.06 13.67 26.70
CA GLU A 63 7.52 13.45 26.64
C GLU A 63 7.92 12.98 25.25
N VAL A 64 8.96 13.58 24.66
CA VAL A 64 9.48 13.26 23.34
C VAL A 64 10.94 12.82 23.44
N TYR A 65 11.22 11.59 23.00
CA TYR A 65 12.56 11.00 22.93
C TYR A 65 13.05 10.97 21.50
N ILE A 66 14.09 11.74 21.19
CA ILE A 66 14.80 11.69 19.91
C ILE A 66 15.98 10.75 20.10
N GLU A 67 15.70 9.46 19.96
CA GLU A 67 16.65 8.39 20.23
C GLU A 67 16.63 7.34 19.10
N PRO A 68 17.70 6.57 18.92
CA PRO A 68 17.69 5.45 17.99
C PRO A 68 16.56 4.46 18.30
N LEU A 69 15.89 3.98 17.26
CA LEU A 69 14.85 2.95 17.40
C LEU A 69 15.51 1.57 17.57
N THR A 70 16.03 1.32 18.75
CA THR A 70 16.67 0.06 19.17
C THR A 70 16.05 -0.49 20.44
N VAL A 71 16.18 -1.79 20.66
CA VAL A 71 15.66 -2.47 21.87
C VAL A 71 16.28 -1.87 23.13
N GLU A 72 17.57 -1.53 23.10
CA GLU A 72 18.30 -0.95 24.24
C GLU A 72 17.76 0.43 24.62
N ALA A 73 17.59 1.31 23.64
CA ALA A 73 17.02 2.64 23.87
C ALA A 73 15.59 2.55 24.40
N LEU A 74 14.78 1.65 23.80
CA LEU A 74 13.40 1.45 24.21
C LEU A 74 13.31 0.93 25.66
N LYS A 75 14.16 -0.02 26.05
CA LYS A 75 14.25 -0.51 27.45
C LYS A 75 14.56 0.61 28.43
N GLN A 76 15.51 1.48 28.09
CA GLN A 76 15.86 2.63 28.97
C GLN A 76 14.69 3.60 29.13
N ILE A 77 13.98 3.91 28.05
CA ILE A 77 12.80 4.78 28.08
C ILE A 77 11.69 4.14 28.92
N ILE A 78 11.42 2.85 28.75
CA ILE A 78 10.39 2.13 29.53
C ILE A 78 10.72 2.16 31.02
N LEU A 79 11.97 1.90 31.41
CA LEU A 79 12.38 1.94 32.82
C LEU A 79 12.26 3.32 33.44
N LYS A 80 12.51 4.38 32.66
CA LYS A 80 12.40 5.76 33.10
C LYS A 80 10.95 6.23 33.20
N GLU A 81 10.19 6.03 32.13
CA GLU A 81 8.82 6.57 31.96
C GLU A 81 7.74 5.68 32.56
N LYS A 82 8.00 4.37 32.70
CA LYS A 82 7.08 3.37 33.24
C LYS A 82 5.69 3.42 32.60
N PRO A 83 5.60 3.33 31.26
CA PRO A 83 4.31 3.31 30.59
C PRO A 83 3.55 2.03 30.92
N ASP A 84 2.22 2.08 30.94
CA ASP A 84 1.38 0.89 31.06
C ASP A 84 1.36 0.08 29.78
N SER A 85 1.54 0.77 28.65
CA SER A 85 1.31 0.18 27.34
C SER A 85 2.21 0.78 26.26
N ILE A 86 2.40 0.00 25.19
CA ILE A 86 3.07 0.44 23.96
C ILE A 86 2.08 0.35 22.80
N LEU A 87 2.02 1.40 21.98
CA LEU A 87 1.25 1.44 20.75
C LEU A 87 2.20 1.44 19.52
N PRO A 88 2.43 0.25 18.88
CA PRO A 88 3.40 0.14 17.79
C PRO A 88 2.80 0.34 16.41
N THR A 89 1.48 0.16 16.23
CA THR A 89 0.83 -0.03 14.93
C THR A 89 0.71 1.24 14.09
N LEU A 90 1.11 2.38 14.62
CA LEU A 90 1.05 3.70 13.95
C LEU A 90 2.44 4.24 13.55
N GLY A 91 3.51 3.52 13.90
CA GLY A 91 4.89 3.83 13.53
C GLY A 91 5.41 3.09 12.29
N GLY A 92 4.53 2.59 11.43
CA GLY A 92 4.92 1.82 10.24
C GLY A 92 5.61 0.50 10.59
N GLN A 93 6.36 -0.05 9.63
CA GLN A 93 7.05 -1.34 9.83
C GLN A 93 8.17 -1.24 10.88
N ALA A 94 8.85 -0.10 10.97
CA ALA A 94 9.92 0.08 11.96
C ALA A 94 9.39 -0.02 13.40
N GLY A 95 8.26 0.65 13.69
CA GLY A 95 7.62 0.57 15.00
C GLY A 95 7.12 -0.84 15.32
N LEU A 96 6.57 -1.54 14.33
CA LEU A 96 6.06 -2.89 14.49
C LEU A 96 7.19 -3.88 14.77
N ASN A 97 8.27 -3.85 13.99
CA ASN A 97 9.43 -4.72 14.17
C ASN A 97 10.07 -4.53 15.54
N LEU A 98 10.30 -3.27 15.96
CA LEU A 98 10.90 -2.98 17.25
C LEU A 98 10.03 -3.46 18.41
N ALA A 99 8.70 -3.35 18.30
CA ALA A 99 7.79 -3.88 19.31
C ALA A 99 7.83 -5.40 19.41
N MET A 100 7.99 -6.09 18.27
CA MET A 100 8.16 -7.54 18.25
C MET A 100 9.49 -7.96 18.87
N GLU A 101 10.58 -7.30 18.48
CA GLU A 101 11.91 -7.59 19.02
C GLU A 101 11.97 -7.45 20.55
N ILE A 102 11.40 -6.38 21.11
CA ILE A 102 11.38 -6.19 22.57
C ILE A 102 10.44 -7.20 23.27
N ALA A 103 9.30 -7.52 22.66
CA ALA A 103 8.37 -8.51 23.21
C ALA A 103 9.02 -9.91 23.33
N GLU A 104 9.80 -10.31 22.32
CA GLU A 104 10.50 -11.59 22.31
C GLU A 104 11.58 -11.71 23.42
N THR A 105 12.03 -10.58 23.99
CA THR A 105 12.99 -10.61 25.12
C THR A 105 12.35 -10.95 26.47
N GLY A 106 11.02 -10.97 26.59
CA GLY A 106 10.30 -11.10 27.86
C GLY A 106 10.30 -9.84 28.74
N PHE A 107 10.97 -8.78 28.28
CA PHE A 107 11.15 -7.55 29.06
C PHE A 107 9.83 -6.82 29.34
N LEU A 108 8.87 -6.90 28.42
CA LEU A 108 7.58 -6.23 28.58
C LEU A 108 6.77 -6.86 29.73
N GLU A 109 6.74 -8.17 29.79
CA GLU A 109 6.06 -8.93 30.86
C GLU A 109 6.71 -8.67 32.21
N GLU A 110 8.05 -8.65 32.30
CA GLU A 110 8.80 -8.35 33.52
C GLU A 110 8.51 -6.95 34.07
N ASN A 111 8.17 -5.98 33.21
CA ASN A 111 7.88 -4.61 33.58
C ASN A 111 6.39 -4.27 33.58
N ASN A 112 5.50 -5.26 33.41
CA ASN A 112 4.04 -5.09 33.32
C ASN A 112 3.60 -4.10 32.23
N VAL A 113 4.27 -4.09 31.07
CA VAL A 113 3.95 -3.27 29.91
C VAL A 113 3.26 -4.15 28.87
N GLN A 114 2.09 -3.72 28.40
CA GLN A 114 1.35 -4.47 27.38
C GLN A 114 1.42 -3.80 26.00
N LEU A 115 1.41 -4.62 24.94
CA LEU A 115 1.16 -4.12 23.58
C LEU A 115 -0.34 -3.89 23.41
N ILE A 116 -0.73 -2.69 23.00
CA ILE A 116 -2.12 -2.32 22.71
C ILE A 116 -2.35 -2.15 21.21
N GLY A 117 -3.61 -2.31 20.81
CA GLY A 117 -3.97 -2.45 19.40
C GLY A 117 -3.83 -3.90 18.97
N THR A 118 -2.86 -4.20 18.12
CA THR A 118 -2.62 -5.56 17.62
C THR A 118 -1.64 -6.31 18.54
N THR A 119 -1.96 -7.58 18.85
CA THR A 119 -1.11 -8.43 19.72
C THR A 119 0.13 -8.94 18.98
N ALA A 120 1.19 -9.30 19.75
CA ALA A 120 2.40 -9.89 19.16
C ALA A 120 2.11 -11.17 18.37
N LEU A 121 1.19 -12.02 18.83
CA LEU A 121 0.81 -13.24 18.12
C LEU A 121 0.11 -12.92 16.78
N THR A 122 -0.76 -11.92 16.76
CA THR A 122 -1.45 -11.46 15.53
C THR A 122 -0.45 -10.89 14.53
N ILE A 123 0.49 -10.06 14.99
CA ILE A 123 1.57 -9.52 14.16
C ILE A 123 2.36 -10.67 13.54
N LYS A 124 2.78 -11.65 14.35
CA LYS A 124 3.52 -12.81 13.87
C LYS A 124 2.75 -13.63 12.83
N LYS A 125 1.45 -13.88 13.05
CA LYS A 125 0.61 -14.58 12.08
C LYS A 125 0.49 -13.84 10.73
N ALA A 126 0.49 -12.52 10.75
CA ALA A 126 0.37 -11.72 9.54
C ALA A 126 1.71 -11.56 8.78
N GLU A 127 2.83 -11.49 9.50
CA GLU A 127 4.17 -11.24 8.93
C GLU A 127 4.94 -12.53 8.59
N ASP A 128 4.73 -13.62 9.31
CA ASP A 128 5.35 -14.92 9.03
C ASP A 128 4.63 -15.61 7.86
N ARG A 129 5.34 -15.84 6.77
CA ARG A 129 4.76 -16.38 5.53
C ARG A 129 4.08 -17.73 5.70
N LEU A 130 4.66 -18.62 6.52
CA LEU A 130 4.09 -19.95 6.73
C LEU A 130 2.82 -19.84 7.57
N MET A 131 2.89 -19.15 8.71
CA MET A 131 1.74 -18.93 9.58
C MET A 131 0.61 -18.18 8.86
N PHE A 132 0.96 -17.19 8.03
CA PHE A 132 0.00 -16.48 7.21
C PHE A 132 -0.72 -17.42 6.23
N LYS A 133 0.05 -18.21 5.47
CA LYS A 133 -0.50 -19.18 4.52
C LYS A 133 -1.41 -20.21 5.20
N GLU A 134 -0.97 -20.80 6.31
CA GLU A 134 -1.76 -21.75 7.11
C GLU A 134 -3.06 -21.08 7.62
N THR A 135 -2.99 -19.82 8.04
CA THR A 135 -4.16 -19.06 8.50
C THR A 135 -5.15 -18.81 7.36
N MET A 136 -4.65 -18.45 6.17
CA MET A 136 -5.50 -18.23 4.98
C MET A 136 -6.14 -19.56 4.52
N GLU A 137 -5.37 -20.65 4.46
CA GLU A 137 -5.89 -21.98 4.11
C GLU A 137 -7.00 -22.45 5.09
N LYS A 138 -6.85 -22.17 6.38
CA LYS A 138 -7.85 -22.50 7.41
C LYS A 138 -9.21 -21.87 7.14
N ILE A 139 -9.25 -20.64 6.65
CA ILE A 139 -10.48 -19.89 6.36
C ILE A 139 -10.91 -20.00 4.88
N GLY A 140 -10.16 -20.76 4.07
CA GLY A 140 -10.48 -20.96 2.66
C GLY A 140 -10.14 -19.75 1.77
N GLU A 141 -9.29 -18.82 2.25
CA GLU A 141 -8.84 -17.68 1.47
C GLU A 141 -7.64 -18.08 0.59
N PRO A 142 -7.71 -17.83 -0.73
CA PRO A 142 -6.67 -18.31 -1.65
C PRO A 142 -5.42 -17.44 -1.57
N CYS A 143 -4.26 -18.10 -1.35
CA CYS A 143 -2.95 -17.52 -1.61
C CYS A 143 -2.37 -18.06 -2.91
N ALA A 144 -1.39 -17.38 -3.49
CA ALA A 144 -0.69 -17.91 -4.65
C ALA A 144 -0.07 -19.28 -4.32
N PRO A 145 -0.36 -20.34 -5.10
CA PRO A 145 0.23 -21.65 -4.90
C PRO A 145 1.75 -21.57 -4.86
N SER A 146 2.36 -22.01 -3.78
CA SER A 146 3.80 -21.89 -3.55
C SER A 146 4.35 -23.08 -2.79
N LEU A 147 5.62 -23.39 -3.04
CA LEU A 147 6.37 -24.45 -2.37
C LEU A 147 7.82 -24.01 -2.17
N VAL A 148 8.34 -24.21 -0.97
CA VAL A 148 9.78 -24.08 -0.72
C VAL A 148 10.44 -25.38 -1.16
N VAL A 149 11.45 -25.28 -2.01
CA VAL A 149 12.20 -26.39 -2.53
C VAL A 149 13.69 -26.25 -2.24
N ASN A 150 14.38 -27.36 -2.08
CA ASN A 150 15.82 -27.44 -1.83
C ASN A 150 16.57 -28.23 -2.93
N ASP A 151 15.86 -28.63 -3.96
CA ASP A 151 16.42 -29.30 -5.13
C ASP A 151 15.63 -28.95 -6.40
N VAL A 152 16.26 -29.14 -7.55
CA VAL A 152 15.66 -28.83 -8.88
C VAL A 152 14.51 -29.77 -9.22
N PRO A 153 14.58 -31.10 -9.01
CA PRO A 153 13.48 -31.99 -9.34
C PRO A 153 12.17 -31.66 -8.63
N SER A 154 12.24 -31.29 -7.36
CA SER A 154 11.05 -30.87 -6.57
C SER A 154 10.44 -29.59 -7.15
N GLY A 155 11.27 -28.64 -7.55
CA GLY A 155 10.82 -27.41 -8.21
C GLY A 155 10.13 -27.66 -9.54
N GLU A 156 10.71 -28.53 -10.37
CA GLU A 156 10.10 -28.92 -11.66
C GLU A 156 8.75 -29.63 -11.50
N ALA A 157 8.69 -30.58 -10.56
CA ALA A 157 7.45 -31.30 -10.27
C ALA A 157 6.34 -30.35 -9.79
N PHE A 158 6.69 -29.38 -8.95
CA PHE A 158 5.74 -28.39 -8.47
C PHE A 158 5.30 -27.41 -9.58
N ALA A 159 6.25 -26.88 -10.36
CA ALA A 159 5.95 -25.98 -11.48
C ALA A 159 5.07 -26.67 -12.55
N ALA A 160 5.32 -27.95 -12.85
CA ALA A 160 4.46 -28.73 -13.74
C ALA A 160 3.02 -28.85 -13.22
N LYS A 161 2.83 -28.90 -11.89
CA LYS A 161 1.51 -28.97 -11.26
C LYS A 161 0.75 -27.64 -11.30
N ILE A 162 1.44 -26.51 -11.04
CA ILE A 162 0.79 -25.17 -10.94
C ILE A 162 0.76 -24.41 -12.27
N GLY A 163 1.52 -24.87 -13.29
CA GLY A 163 1.67 -24.22 -14.59
C GLY A 163 2.70 -23.10 -14.61
N TYR A 164 3.12 -22.73 -15.82
CA TYR A 164 4.01 -21.59 -16.06
C TYR A 164 3.21 -20.33 -16.47
N PRO A 165 3.75 -19.11 -16.24
CA PRO A 165 5.05 -18.81 -15.62
C PRO A 165 5.05 -19.00 -14.08
N VAL A 166 6.24 -19.23 -13.52
CA VAL A 166 6.46 -19.30 -12.06
C VAL A 166 7.51 -18.30 -11.63
N VAL A 167 7.36 -17.78 -10.42
CA VAL A 167 8.31 -16.88 -9.74
C VAL A 167 9.20 -17.70 -8.82
N LEU A 168 10.50 -17.45 -8.86
CA LEU A 168 11.48 -18.07 -7.99
C LEU A 168 12.11 -17.01 -7.08
N ARG A 169 12.10 -17.28 -5.78
CA ARG A 169 12.62 -16.37 -4.75
C ARG A 169 13.56 -17.14 -3.81
N PRO A 170 14.88 -17.01 -3.97
CA PRO A 170 15.82 -17.62 -3.03
C PRO A 170 15.66 -17.05 -1.62
N ALA A 171 15.75 -17.94 -0.61
CA ALA A 171 15.64 -17.51 0.77
C ALA A 171 16.91 -16.77 1.21
N TYR A 172 16.73 -15.72 2.04
CA TYR A 172 17.79 -14.92 2.66
C TYR A 172 18.81 -14.30 1.67
N THR A 173 18.36 -13.90 0.48
CA THR A 173 19.18 -13.15 -0.48
C THR A 173 18.90 -11.66 -0.39
N LEU A 174 19.94 -10.83 -0.55
CA LEU A 174 19.80 -9.38 -0.57
C LEU A 174 19.28 -8.90 -1.94
N GLY A 175 18.23 -8.06 -1.92
CA GLY A 175 17.73 -7.39 -3.11
C GLY A 175 17.15 -8.30 -4.18
N GLY A 176 16.71 -9.52 -3.83
CA GLY A 176 16.12 -10.46 -4.79
C GLY A 176 17.14 -11.17 -5.70
N SER A 177 18.43 -11.15 -5.34
CA SER A 177 19.50 -11.78 -6.11
C SER A 177 19.25 -13.27 -6.32
N GLY A 178 19.39 -13.75 -7.56
CA GLY A 178 19.22 -15.15 -7.93
C GLY A 178 17.77 -15.58 -8.11
N GLY A 179 16.79 -14.70 -7.91
CA GLY A 179 15.39 -14.92 -8.25
C GLY A 179 15.06 -14.49 -9.68
N GLY A 180 13.87 -14.87 -10.14
CA GLY A 180 13.39 -14.52 -11.48
C GLY A 180 12.02 -15.12 -11.77
N ILE A 181 11.56 -14.87 -12.98
CA ILE A 181 10.35 -15.50 -13.54
C ILE A 181 10.79 -16.51 -14.59
N ALA A 182 10.30 -17.74 -14.47
CA ALA A 182 10.54 -18.80 -15.44
C ALA A 182 9.26 -19.05 -16.24
N HIS A 183 9.36 -19.01 -17.56
CA HIS A 183 8.25 -19.24 -18.49
C HIS A 183 8.19 -20.69 -19.01
N ASN A 184 9.22 -21.47 -18.75
CA ASN A 184 9.36 -22.85 -19.16
C ASN A 184 10.31 -23.61 -18.20
N VAL A 185 10.46 -24.92 -18.43
CA VAL A 185 11.27 -25.77 -17.55
C VAL A 185 12.77 -25.49 -17.66
N GLU A 186 13.24 -25.07 -18.81
CA GLU A 186 14.65 -24.74 -19.05
C GLU A 186 15.05 -23.49 -18.23
N GLU A 187 14.27 -22.44 -18.31
CA GLU A 187 14.46 -21.22 -17.50
C GLU A 187 14.33 -21.52 -15.99
N LEU A 188 13.38 -22.38 -15.62
CA LEU A 188 13.21 -22.79 -14.23
C LEU A 188 14.51 -23.42 -13.68
N ARG A 189 15.10 -24.36 -14.42
CA ARG A 189 16.34 -25.04 -13.99
C ARG A 189 17.46 -24.05 -13.75
N GLU A 190 17.72 -23.19 -14.72
CA GLU A 190 18.80 -22.20 -14.65
C GLU A 190 18.63 -21.28 -13.43
N ILE A 191 17.44 -20.70 -13.25
CA ILE A 191 17.17 -19.78 -12.16
C ILE A 191 17.20 -20.51 -10.82
N LEU A 192 16.66 -21.74 -10.75
CA LEU A 192 16.58 -22.53 -9.51
C LEU A 192 17.95 -22.99 -9.05
N GLU A 193 18.80 -23.51 -9.95
CA GLU A 193 20.19 -23.89 -9.65
C GLU A 193 20.99 -22.70 -9.11
N ASN A 194 20.86 -21.54 -9.75
CA ASN A 194 21.51 -20.32 -9.30
C ASN A 194 20.95 -19.85 -7.94
N GLY A 195 19.64 -19.89 -7.78
CA GLY A 195 18.95 -19.51 -6.55
C GLY A 195 19.33 -20.37 -5.35
N LEU A 196 19.36 -21.69 -5.51
CA LEU A 196 19.80 -22.64 -4.47
C LEU A 196 21.25 -22.41 -4.05
N ARG A 197 22.13 -22.10 -5.02
CA ARG A 197 23.53 -21.78 -4.74
C ARG A 197 23.72 -20.46 -3.98
N LEU A 198 22.89 -19.45 -4.26
CA LEU A 198 22.97 -18.11 -3.64
C LEU A 198 22.25 -18.05 -2.29
N SER A 199 21.27 -18.91 -2.06
CA SER A 199 20.57 -19.02 -0.79
C SER A 199 21.49 -19.56 0.31
N ARG A 200 21.57 -18.84 1.43
CA ARG A 200 22.40 -19.26 2.58
C ARG A 200 21.94 -20.57 3.21
N VAL A 201 20.67 -20.93 3.03
CA VAL A 201 20.04 -22.14 3.57
C VAL A 201 19.75 -23.17 2.48
N GLY A 202 20.09 -22.89 1.21
CA GLY A 202 19.84 -23.79 0.09
C GLY A 202 18.35 -23.96 -0.24
N GLU A 203 17.54 -22.95 -0.01
CA GLU A 203 16.10 -22.97 -0.24
C GLU A 203 15.67 -21.90 -1.24
N VAL A 204 14.72 -22.26 -2.12
CA VAL A 204 14.06 -21.35 -3.06
C VAL A 204 12.55 -21.56 -2.97
N LEU A 205 11.81 -20.47 -2.84
CA LEU A 205 10.36 -20.48 -2.99
C LEU A 205 10.03 -20.49 -4.50
N VAL A 206 9.27 -21.48 -4.93
CA VAL A 206 8.64 -21.53 -6.26
C VAL A 206 7.18 -21.20 -6.09
N GLU A 207 6.68 -20.21 -6.83
CA GLU A 207 5.35 -19.65 -6.67
C GLU A 207 4.69 -19.41 -8.03
N ARG A 208 3.37 -19.62 -8.15
CA ARG A 208 2.60 -19.26 -9.35
C ARG A 208 2.76 -17.77 -9.64
N CYS A 209 3.11 -17.43 -10.87
CA CYS A 209 3.18 -16.04 -11.29
C CYS A 209 1.77 -15.47 -11.48
N ILE A 210 1.49 -14.39 -10.78
CA ILE A 210 0.24 -13.62 -10.87
C ILE A 210 0.47 -12.23 -11.50
N SER A 211 1.61 -12.06 -12.18
CA SER A 211 1.90 -10.83 -12.92
C SER A 211 0.83 -10.58 -13.99
N GLY A 212 0.42 -9.33 -14.12
CA GLY A 212 -0.65 -8.95 -15.06
C GLY A 212 -2.07 -9.06 -14.48
N TRP A 213 -2.25 -9.61 -13.27
CA TRP A 213 -3.54 -9.56 -12.57
C TRP A 213 -3.81 -8.16 -12.04
N LYS A 214 -5.08 -7.79 -11.87
CA LYS A 214 -5.45 -6.52 -11.22
C LYS A 214 -5.00 -6.51 -9.78
N GLU A 215 -4.48 -5.39 -9.30
CA GLU A 215 -4.13 -5.20 -7.89
C GLU A 215 -5.18 -4.35 -7.20
N ILE A 216 -5.83 -4.93 -6.20
CA ILE A 216 -6.94 -4.33 -5.45
C ILE A 216 -6.58 -4.29 -3.97
N GLU A 217 -6.89 -3.19 -3.31
CA GLU A 217 -6.65 -3.01 -1.88
C GLU A 217 -7.94 -2.70 -1.13
N TYR A 218 -8.02 -3.22 0.10
CA TYR A 218 -9.06 -2.86 1.07
C TYR A 218 -8.42 -2.35 2.36
N GLU A 219 -8.85 -1.17 2.79
CA GLU A 219 -8.60 -0.69 4.14
C GLU A 219 -9.76 -1.13 5.04
N VAL A 220 -9.43 -1.85 6.08
CA VAL A 220 -10.39 -2.49 6.99
C VAL A 220 -10.15 -2.02 8.42
N MET A 221 -11.20 -1.91 9.21
CA MET A 221 -11.13 -1.57 10.63
C MET A 221 -11.91 -2.58 11.44
N ARG A 222 -11.35 -3.01 12.58
CA ARG A 222 -12.00 -3.95 13.48
C ARG A 222 -11.76 -3.55 14.94
N ASP A 223 -12.79 -3.62 15.77
CA ASP A 223 -12.69 -3.41 17.21
C ASP A 223 -12.57 -4.72 18.00
N SER A 224 -12.41 -4.60 19.30
CA SER A 224 -12.28 -5.75 20.21
C SER A 224 -13.55 -6.61 20.34
N ASN A 225 -14.72 -6.07 20.01
CA ASN A 225 -15.99 -6.79 20.00
C ASN A 225 -16.23 -7.56 18.70
N GLY A 226 -15.34 -7.44 17.72
CA GLY A 226 -15.47 -8.08 16.42
C GLY A 226 -16.30 -7.28 15.42
N THR A 227 -16.72 -6.04 15.74
CA THR A 227 -17.32 -5.17 14.73
C THR A 227 -16.26 -4.82 13.69
N CYS A 228 -16.55 -5.13 12.45
CA CYS A 228 -15.61 -5.01 11.33
C CYS A 228 -16.24 -4.27 10.17
N ILE A 229 -15.53 -3.31 9.59
CA ILE A 229 -15.98 -2.51 8.44
C ILE A 229 -14.87 -2.35 7.41
N THR A 230 -15.24 -2.16 6.16
CA THR A 230 -14.34 -1.66 5.12
C THR A 230 -14.42 -0.14 5.06
N ILE A 231 -13.27 0.52 5.05
CA ILE A 231 -13.19 1.99 5.00
C ILE A 231 -13.12 2.47 3.57
N CYS A 232 -12.28 1.82 2.79
CA CYS A 232 -12.02 2.19 1.41
C CYS A 232 -11.57 0.95 0.63
N ASN A 233 -12.05 0.86 -0.61
CA ASN A 233 -11.51 -0.03 -1.61
C ASN A 233 -10.76 0.82 -2.64
N MET A 234 -9.65 0.31 -3.12
CA MET A 234 -8.74 1.01 -4.04
C MET A 234 -8.26 0.05 -5.12
N GLU A 235 -7.98 0.59 -6.29
CA GLU A 235 -7.51 -0.16 -7.45
C GLU A 235 -6.25 0.51 -8.03
N ASN A 236 -5.22 -0.29 -8.27
CA ASN A 236 -4.03 0.15 -8.98
C ASN A 236 -4.28 0.14 -10.49
N ILE A 237 -3.85 1.18 -11.20
CA ILE A 237 -3.89 1.18 -12.67
C ILE A 237 -2.90 0.18 -13.24
N ASP A 238 -1.70 0.12 -12.64
CA ASP A 238 -0.71 -0.89 -13.02
C ASP A 238 -1.10 -2.25 -12.44
N PRO A 239 -0.92 -3.33 -13.23
CA PRO A 239 -1.15 -4.68 -12.75
C PRO A 239 -0.11 -5.10 -11.71
N VAL A 240 -0.36 -6.23 -11.05
CA VAL A 240 0.59 -6.87 -10.12
C VAL A 240 1.97 -7.00 -10.77
N GLY A 241 2.99 -6.57 -10.04
CA GLY A 241 4.39 -6.50 -10.49
C GLY A 241 5.00 -5.12 -10.34
N VAL A 242 4.19 -4.08 -10.18
CA VAL A 242 4.60 -2.72 -9.79
C VAL A 242 4.22 -2.51 -8.33
N HIS A 243 5.14 -1.99 -7.52
CA HIS A 243 4.84 -1.69 -6.14
C HIS A 243 3.68 -0.70 -6.04
N THR A 244 2.69 -0.96 -5.20
CA THR A 244 1.49 -0.10 -5.06
C THR A 244 1.82 1.37 -4.74
N GLY A 245 2.92 1.62 -4.02
CA GLY A 245 3.44 2.98 -3.78
C GLY A 245 3.87 3.72 -5.05
N ASP A 246 4.27 2.99 -6.09
CA ASP A 246 4.73 3.52 -7.39
C ASP A 246 3.65 3.49 -8.47
N SER A 247 2.49 2.88 -8.19
CA SER A 247 1.35 2.85 -9.10
C SER A 247 0.45 4.07 -8.93
N ILE A 248 -0.28 4.40 -10.00
CA ILE A 248 -1.43 5.31 -9.92
C ILE A 248 -2.58 4.52 -9.32
N VAL A 249 -3.21 5.07 -8.26
CA VAL A 249 -4.28 4.41 -7.52
C VAL A 249 -5.57 5.21 -7.64
N VAL A 250 -6.67 4.53 -7.82
CA VAL A 250 -8.00 5.13 -7.85
C VAL A 250 -8.88 4.58 -6.73
N ALA A 251 -9.67 5.44 -6.11
CA ALA A 251 -10.67 5.08 -5.12
C ALA A 251 -12.01 5.79 -5.42
N PRO A 252 -13.14 5.05 -5.36
CA PRO A 252 -13.24 3.59 -5.26
C PRO A 252 -12.74 2.90 -6.54
N SER A 253 -12.55 1.57 -6.50
CA SER A 253 -12.25 0.77 -7.71
C SER A 253 -13.26 1.07 -8.82
N GLN A 254 -12.75 1.18 -10.06
CA GLN A 254 -13.54 1.59 -11.21
C GLN A 254 -13.90 0.43 -12.14
N THR A 255 -13.14 -0.66 -12.08
CA THR A 255 -13.27 -1.78 -13.03
C THR A 255 -13.90 -3.04 -12.42
N LEU A 256 -14.20 -3.02 -11.11
CA LEU A 256 -14.85 -4.15 -10.45
C LEU A 256 -16.36 -4.16 -10.70
N SER A 257 -16.89 -5.34 -11.00
CA SER A 257 -18.32 -5.60 -10.85
C SER A 257 -18.71 -5.62 -9.37
N ASP A 258 -20.01 -5.42 -9.06
CA ASP A 258 -20.49 -5.52 -7.68
C ASP A 258 -20.17 -6.89 -7.05
N LYS A 259 -20.27 -7.97 -7.83
CA LYS A 259 -19.93 -9.30 -7.36
C LYS A 259 -18.45 -9.44 -6.94
N GLU A 260 -17.54 -8.91 -7.73
CA GLU A 260 -16.09 -8.89 -7.39
C GLU A 260 -15.83 -8.02 -6.17
N TYR A 261 -16.41 -6.84 -6.12
CA TYR A 261 -16.33 -5.94 -4.99
C TYR A 261 -16.78 -6.62 -3.70
N GLN A 262 -17.98 -7.23 -3.67
CA GLN A 262 -18.52 -7.88 -2.48
C GLN A 262 -17.74 -9.15 -2.10
N MET A 263 -17.23 -9.89 -3.07
CA MET A 263 -16.39 -11.06 -2.85
C MET A 263 -15.11 -10.68 -2.11
N LEU A 264 -14.36 -9.70 -2.62
CA LEU A 264 -13.10 -9.24 -2.01
C LEU A 264 -13.35 -8.53 -0.67
N ARG A 265 -14.45 -7.77 -0.56
CA ARG A 265 -14.88 -7.17 0.71
C ARG A 265 -15.13 -8.23 1.78
N THR A 266 -15.87 -9.28 1.46
CA THR A 266 -16.15 -10.37 2.40
C THR A 266 -14.87 -11.07 2.81
N SER A 267 -13.97 -11.35 1.86
CA SER A 267 -12.66 -11.91 2.12
C SER A 267 -11.86 -11.02 3.10
N ALA A 268 -11.80 -9.71 2.86
CA ALA A 268 -11.06 -8.79 3.74
C ALA A 268 -11.60 -8.79 5.18
N LEU A 269 -12.92 -8.85 5.36
CA LEU A 269 -13.55 -8.95 6.69
C LEU A 269 -13.22 -10.29 7.37
N ASN A 270 -13.28 -11.41 6.64
CA ASN A 270 -12.94 -12.72 7.17
C ASN A 270 -11.46 -12.79 7.60
N ILE A 271 -10.57 -12.23 6.81
CA ILE A 271 -9.12 -12.22 7.08
C ILE A 271 -8.81 -11.44 8.35
N ILE A 272 -9.31 -10.21 8.49
CA ILE A 272 -9.02 -9.39 9.66
C ILE A 272 -9.60 -10.01 10.94
N ASP A 273 -10.75 -10.68 10.83
CA ASP A 273 -11.39 -11.37 11.96
C ASP A 273 -10.59 -12.61 12.39
N GLU A 274 -10.19 -13.48 11.46
CA GLU A 274 -9.40 -14.69 11.76
C GLU A 274 -8.02 -14.34 12.31
N LEU A 275 -7.38 -13.30 11.79
CA LEU A 275 -6.10 -12.82 12.33
C LEU A 275 -6.25 -12.19 13.73
N GLY A 276 -7.47 -11.80 14.11
CA GLY A 276 -7.75 -11.15 15.38
C GLY A 276 -7.12 -9.75 15.48
N ILE A 277 -6.99 -9.06 14.35
CA ILE A 277 -6.45 -7.69 14.32
C ILE A 277 -7.42 -6.76 15.02
N THR A 278 -6.90 -5.89 15.89
CA THR A 278 -7.66 -4.85 16.58
C THR A 278 -7.12 -3.49 16.17
N GLY A 279 -7.89 -2.74 15.41
CA GLY A 279 -7.48 -1.50 14.75
C GLY A 279 -7.56 -1.56 13.23
N GLY A 280 -6.71 -0.81 12.53
CA GLY A 280 -6.66 -0.73 11.08
C GLY A 280 -5.77 -1.81 10.45
N CYS A 281 -6.16 -2.24 9.26
CA CYS A 281 -5.46 -3.24 8.47
C CYS A 281 -5.63 -2.95 6.99
N ASN A 282 -4.59 -3.19 6.21
CA ASN A 282 -4.63 -3.17 4.75
C ASN A 282 -4.54 -4.59 4.23
N VAL A 283 -5.43 -4.96 3.30
CA VAL A 283 -5.43 -6.26 2.62
C VAL A 283 -5.24 -6.02 1.12
N GLN A 284 -4.26 -6.66 0.53
CA GLN A 284 -3.94 -6.56 -0.90
C GLN A 284 -4.27 -7.86 -1.62
N TYR A 285 -4.92 -7.70 -2.76
CA TYR A 285 -5.39 -8.79 -3.61
C TYR A 285 -4.85 -8.68 -5.03
N ALA A 286 -4.55 -9.84 -5.61
CA ALA A 286 -4.49 -10.01 -7.05
C ALA A 286 -5.81 -10.61 -7.53
N LEU A 287 -6.48 -9.94 -8.46
CA LEU A 287 -7.72 -10.41 -9.08
C LEU A 287 -7.46 -10.73 -10.56
N HIS A 288 -7.81 -11.95 -10.98
CA HIS A 288 -7.67 -12.33 -12.39
C HIS A 288 -8.55 -11.43 -13.29
N PRO A 289 -8.02 -10.88 -14.40
CA PRO A 289 -8.75 -9.91 -15.20
C PRO A 289 -10.04 -10.44 -15.84
N ASP A 290 -10.11 -11.75 -16.15
CA ASP A 290 -11.20 -12.37 -16.90
C ASP A 290 -12.00 -13.40 -16.10
N SER A 291 -11.79 -13.51 -14.77
CA SER A 291 -12.48 -14.47 -13.93
C SER A 291 -12.60 -13.97 -12.48
N PHE A 292 -13.37 -14.69 -11.66
CA PHE A 292 -13.48 -14.40 -10.22
C PHE A 292 -12.35 -15.04 -9.39
N GLU A 293 -11.30 -15.57 -10.04
CA GLU A 293 -10.14 -16.07 -9.32
C GLU A 293 -9.35 -14.92 -8.73
N TYR A 294 -8.98 -15.03 -7.46
CA TYR A 294 -8.15 -14.05 -6.77
C TYR A 294 -7.14 -14.72 -5.85
N CYS A 295 -6.13 -13.98 -5.46
CA CYS A 295 -5.17 -14.38 -4.44
C CYS A 295 -4.97 -13.23 -3.44
N VAL A 296 -4.85 -13.58 -2.16
CA VAL A 296 -4.37 -12.66 -1.14
C VAL A 296 -2.86 -12.52 -1.32
N ILE A 297 -2.39 -11.28 -1.54
CA ILE A 297 -0.96 -10.98 -1.70
C ILE A 297 -0.30 -10.81 -0.34
N GLU A 298 -0.86 -9.87 0.46
CA GLU A 298 -0.36 -9.58 1.80
C GLU A 298 -1.41 -8.89 2.66
N VAL A 299 -1.19 -8.95 3.96
CA VAL A 299 -1.98 -8.24 4.96
C VAL A 299 -1.01 -7.45 5.84
N ASN A 300 -1.27 -6.15 5.97
CA ASN A 300 -0.51 -5.28 6.84
C ASN A 300 -1.29 -5.03 8.13
N PRO A 301 -0.94 -5.66 9.29
CA PRO A 301 -1.69 -5.56 10.54
C PRO A 301 -1.42 -4.24 11.29
N ARG A 302 -1.38 -3.16 10.56
CA ARG A 302 -1.03 -1.81 11.01
C ARG A 302 -1.59 -0.77 10.07
N VAL A 303 -1.59 0.48 10.49
CA VAL A 303 -1.81 1.61 9.59
C VAL A 303 -0.69 1.63 8.53
N SER A 304 -1.08 1.73 7.27
CA SER A 304 -0.20 1.72 6.11
C SER A 304 -0.20 3.08 5.40
N ARG A 305 0.55 3.21 4.31
CA ARG A 305 0.48 4.41 3.46
C ARG A 305 -0.87 4.57 2.80
N SER A 306 -1.43 3.48 2.31
CA SER A 306 -2.78 3.47 1.74
C SER A 306 -3.84 3.90 2.76
N SER A 307 -3.63 3.67 4.07
CA SER A 307 -4.51 4.18 5.12
C SER A 307 -4.55 5.72 5.17
N ALA A 308 -3.43 6.40 4.91
CA ALA A 308 -3.41 7.86 4.82
C ALA A 308 -4.18 8.36 3.59
N LEU A 309 -4.03 7.68 2.44
CA LEU A 309 -4.81 7.95 1.23
C LEU A 309 -6.30 7.71 1.50
N ALA A 310 -6.66 6.55 2.05
CA ALA A 310 -8.04 6.19 2.38
C ALA A 310 -8.68 7.20 3.35
N SER A 311 -7.94 7.64 4.38
CA SER A 311 -8.43 8.65 5.32
C SER A 311 -8.76 9.97 4.65
N LYS A 312 -7.89 10.44 3.72
CA LYS A 312 -8.12 11.65 2.94
C LYS A 312 -9.27 11.48 1.93
N ALA A 313 -9.35 10.31 1.30
CA ALA A 313 -10.36 10.02 0.31
C ALA A 313 -11.77 9.94 0.91
N THR A 314 -11.91 9.33 2.07
CA THR A 314 -13.21 9.00 2.68
C THR A 314 -13.65 9.97 3.77
N GLY A 315 -12.72 10.78 4.31
CA GLY A 315 -12.98 11.55 5.52
C GLY A 315 -13.07 10.68 6.78
N TYR A 316 -12.65 9.42 6.72
CA TYR A 316 -12.61 8.53 7.88
C TYR A 316 -11.22 8.60 8.55
N PRO A 317 -11.10 9.07 9.79
CA PRO A 317 -9.80 9.33 10.43
C PRO A 317 -9.18 8.04 10.99
N ILE A 318 -8.66 7.17 10.14
CA ILE A 318 -8.17 5.82 10.47
C ILE A 318 -7.23 5.82 11.67
N ALA A 319 -6.21 6.68 11.68
CA ALA A 319 -5.21 6.70 12.75
C ALA A 319 -5.82 7.09 14.12
N LYS A 320 -6.75 8.05 14.14
CA LYS A 320 -7.46 8.45 15.38
C LYS A 320 -8.37 7.33 15.89
N VAL A 321 -9.11 6.69 14.98
CA VAL A 321 -10.02 5.58 15.32
C VAL A 321 -9.21 4.40 15.85
N ALA A 322 -8.12 4.02 15.16
CA ALA A 322 -7.24 2.93 15.59
C ALA A 322 -6.65 3.18 17.00
N ALA A 323 -6.23 4.41 17.30
CA ALA A 323 -5.74 4.77 18.63
C ALA A 323 -6.82 4.63 19.71
N LYS A 324 -8.08 5.03 19.42
CA LYS A 324 -9.21 4.85 20.36
C LYS A 324 -9.58 3.39 20.57
N ILE A 325 -9.57 2.59 19.49
CA ILE A 325 -9.77 1.14 19.60
C ILE A 325 -8.71 0.50 20.49
N ALA A 326 -7.44 0.92 20.34
CA ALA A 326 -6.36 0.44 21.19
C ALA A 326 -6.57 0.74 22.68
N LEU A 327 -7.33 1.80 23.02
CA LEU A 327 -7.75 2.13 24.39
C LEU A 327 -8.97 1.33 24.88
N GLY A 328 -9.58 0.50 24.02
CA GLY A 328 -10.73 -0.34 24.37
C GLY A 328 -12.09 0.18 23.92
N TYR A 329 -12.14 1.27 23.15
CA TYR A 329 -13.39 1.73 22.53
C TYR A 329 -13.84 0.77 21.43
N THR A 330 -15.15 0.67 21.25
CA THR A 330 -15.76 -0.01 20.10
C THR A 330 -16.14 0.99 19.01
N LEU A 331 -16.28 0.50 17.78
CA LEU A 331 -16.55 1.38 16.62
C LEU A 331 -17.85 2.18 16.76
N ASP A 332 -18.86 1.63 17.42
CA ASP A 332 -20.15 2.28 17.69
C ASP A 332 -20.10 3.33 18.81
N GLU A 333 -19.05 3.31 19.64
CA GLU A 333 -18.80 4.31 20.67
C GLU A 333 -17.99 5.51 20.16
N ILE A 334 -17.20 5.32 19.10
CA ILE A 334 -16.30 6.34 18.55
C ILE A 334 -17.07 7.21 17.54
N LYS A 335 -17.16 8.52 17.84
CA LYS A 335 -17.65 9.49 16.86
C LYS A 335 -16.58 9.80 15.82
N ASN A 336 -16.99 9.85 14.56
CA ASN A 336 -16.12 10.31 13.50
C ASN A 336 -15.79 11.79 13.69
N ALA A 337 -14.53 12.10 13.96
CA ALA A 337 -14.06 13.45 14.26
C ALA A 337 -14.18 14.43 13.08
N VAL A 338 -14.27 13.93 11.84
CA VAL A 338 -14.41 14.75 10.64
C VAL A 338 -15.86 15.15 10.41
N THR A 339 -16.79 14.22 10.50
CA THR A 339 -18.23 14.50 10.31
C THR A 339 -18.90 15.08 11.55
N GLY A 340 -18.39 14.74 12.74
CA GLY A 340 -18.95 15.13 14.05
C GLY A 340 -20.31 14.51 14.37
N LYS A 341 -20.95 13.81 13.43
CA LYS A 341 -22.32 13.30 13.55
C LYS A 341 -22.42 11.77 13.41
N THR A 342 -21.58 11.17 12.56
CA THR A 342 -21.57 9.72 12.34
C THR A 342 -20.65 9.01 13.32
N TYR A 343 -20.85 7.71 13.48
CA TYR A 343 -19.98 6.86 14.30
C TYR A 343 -18.97 6.13 13.40
N ALA A 344 -17.89 5.67 14.00
CA ALA A 344 -16.83 4.96 13.30
C ALA A 344 -17.27 3.58 12.76
N SER A 345 -18.42 3.07 13.19
CA SER A 345 -19.04 1.85 12.67
C SER A 345 -19.72 2.01 11.30
N PHE A 346 -19.89 3.25 10.80
CA PHE A 346 -20.45 3.48 9.47
C PHE A 346 -19.38 3.37 8.39
N GLU A 347 -19.61 2.45 7.44
CA GLU A 347 -18.75 2.36 6.25
C GLU A 347 -18.90 3.63 5.40
N PRO A 348 -17.78 4.26 4.99
CA PRO A 348 -17.83 5.34 4.04
C PRO A 348 -18.36 4.89 2.67
N ALA A 349 -19.12 5.75 2.02
CA ALA A 349 -19.55 5.57 0.64
C ALA A 349 -19.06 6.77 -0.18
N LEU A 350 -18.34 6.51 -1.28
CA LEU A 350 -17.80 7.53 -2.16
C LEU A 350 -18.69 7.68 -3.39
N ASP A 351 -19.18 8.89 -3.63
CA ASP A 351 -19.90 9.30 -4.84
C ASP A 351 -19.06 10.19 -5.76
N TYR A 352 -17.73 10.21 -5.53
CA TYR A 352 -16.72 10.91 -6.29
C TYR A 352 -15.50 10.00 -6.53
N CYS A 353 -14.63 10.41 -7.44
CA CYS A 353 -13.43 9.68 -7.79
C CYS A 353 -12.20 10.36 -7.18
N VAL A 354 -11.37 9.57 -6.52
CA VAL A 354 -10.07 10.00 -5.98
C VAL A 354 -8.96 9.35 -6.78
N VAL A 355 -8.01 10.16 -7.26
CA VAL A 355 -6.85 9.68 -8.01
C VAL A 355 -5.58 10.07 -7.28
N LYS A 356 -4.73 9.09 -6.99
CA LYS A 356 -3.40 9.27 -6.43
C LYS A 356 -2.35 9.01 -7.51
N ILE A 357 -1.38 9.91 -7.67
CA ILE A 357 -0.22 9.71 -8.54
C ILE A 357 1.05 9.79 -7.68
N PRO A 358 1.97 8.81 -7.80
CA PRO A 358 3.23 8.83 -7.06
C PRO A 358 4.17 9.93 -7.57
N ARG A 359 4.90 10.55 -6.67
CA ARG A 359 6.02 11.45 -6.99
C ARG A 359 7.30 10.64 -7.12
N LEU A 360 7.69 10.35 -8.35
CA LEU A 360 8.90 9.61 -8.68
C LEU A 360 10.05 10.61 -8.94
N PRO A 361 11.13 10.62 -8.13
CA PRO A 361 12.13 11.70 -8.12
C PRO A 361 13.23 11.53 -9.18
N PHE A 362 12.91 11.00 -10.36
CA PHE A 362 13.89 10.79 -11.43
C PHE A 362 14.41 12.08 -12.08
N ASP A 363 13.74 13.20 -11.84
CA ASP A 363 14.23 14.53 -12.15
C ASP A 363 15.44 14.95 -11.30
N LYS A 364 15.56 14.42 -10.08
CA LYS A 364 16.67 14.65 -9.15
C LYS A 364 17.72 13.56 -9.22
N PHE A 365 17.33 12.31 -9.43
CA PHE A 365 18.22 11.15 -9.49
C PHE A 365 18.37 10.67 -10.95
N ILE A 366 19.08 11.45 -11.76
CA ILE A 366 19.19 11.26 -13.22
C ILE A 366 19.82 9.90 -13.59
N SER A 367 20.73 9.38 -12.75
CA SER A 367 21.39 8.09 -12.96
C SER A 367 20.56 6.87 -12.50
N ALA A 368 19.42 7.09 -11.85
CA ALA A 368 18.57 6.01 -11.38
C ALA A 368 17.82 5.34 -12.53
N LYS A 369 17.70 4.01 -12.47
CA LYS A 369 16.87 3.26 -13.41
C LYS A 369 15.40 3.62 -13.23
N ARG A 370 14.76 4.08 -14.31
CA ARG A 370 13.35 4.51 -14.31
C ARG A 370 12.36 3.35 -14.28
N THR A 371 12.80 2.12 -14.57
CA THR A 371 11.95 0.91 -14.54
C THR A 371 11.34 0.70 -13.17
N LEU A 372 10.02 0.57 -13.12
CA LEU A 372 9.26 0.27 -11.91
C LEU A 372 9.18 -1.24 -11.70
N THR A 373 9.25 -1.67 -10.45
CA THR A 373 9.25 -3.07 -10.04
C THR A 373 8.49 -3.21 -8.71
N THR A 374 8.58 -4.36 -8.08
CA THR A 374 8.06 -4.57 -6.72
C THR A 374 8.83 -3.80 -5.64
N GLN A 375 9.96 -3.18 -5.98
CA GLN A 375 10.70 -2.30 -5.07
C GLN A 375 10.25 -0.85 -5.26
N MET A 376 9.77 -0.22 -4.20
CA MET A 376 9.29 1.16 -4.23
C MET A 376 10.40 2.18 -4.52
N LYS A 377 10.09 3.17 -5.35
CA LYS A 377 10.97 4.29 -5.74
C LYS A 377 10.36 5.66 -5.47
N ALA A 378 9.05 5.76 -5.28
CA ALA A 378 8.39 7.02 -5.00
C ALA A 378 8.83 7.62 -3.66
N THR A 379 8.94 8.95 -3.62
CA THR A 379 9.30 9.73 -2.43
C THR A 379 8.11 10.48 -1.83
N GLY A 380 6.98 10.45 -2.49
CA GLY A 380 5.74 11.11 -2.09
C GLY A 380 4.64 10.83 -3.09
N GLU A 381 3.52 11.50 -2.92
CA GLU A 381 2.35 11.33 -3.76
C GLU A 381 1.53 12.62 -3.82
N VAL A 382 0.73 12.75 -4.87
CA VAL A 382 -0.34 13.74 -4.97
C VAL A 382 -1.68 13.02 -5.01
N MET A 383 -2.71 13.68 -4.49
CA MET A 383 -4.07 13.17 -4.50
C MET A 383 -5.01 14.24 -5.05
N SER A 384 -5.92 13.84 -5.92
CA SER A 384 -6.97 14.69 -6.42
C SER A 384 -8.34 14.07 -6.18
N ILE A 385 -9.36 14.92 -6.08
CA ILE A 385 -10.77 14.54 -5.97
C ILE A 385 -11.52 15.20 -7.11
N SER A 386 -12.38 14.45 -7.80
CA SER A 386 -13.20 14.92 -8.92
C SER A 386 -14.46 14.07 -9.04
N ASP A 387 -15.44 14.54 -9.80
CA ASP A 387 -16.68 13.82 -10.09
C ASP A 387 -16.47 12.60 -10.99
N ASN A 388 -15.31 12.53 -11.68
CA ASN A 388 -14.95 11.44 -12.57
C ASN A 388 -13.43 11.21 -12.58
N PHE A 389 -13.02 10.05 -13.12
CA PHE A 389 -11.63 9.64 -13.20
C PHE A 389 -10.78 10.61 -14.06
N GLU A 390 -11.30 11.02 -15.22
CA GLU A 390 -10.58 11.86 -16.18
C GLU A 390 -10.20 13.21 -15.57
N GLY A 391 -11.16 13.85 -14.92
CA GLY A 391 -10.93 15.11 -14.21
C GLY A 391 -9.97 14.96 -13.04
N GLY A 392 -10.08 13.86 -12.29
CA GLY A 392 -9.18 13.48 -11.19
C GLY A 392 -7.75 13.28 -11.67
N LEU A 393 -7.57 12.48 -12.72
CA LEU A 393 -6.24 12.19 -13.30
C LEU A 393 -5.55 13.47 -13.79
N MET A 394 -6.24 14.29 -14.59
CA MET A 394 -5.68 15.52 -15.12
C MET A 394 -5.34 16.54 -14.04
N LYS A 395 -6.14 16.61 -12.98
CA LYS A 395 -5.87 17.45 -11.81
C LYS A 395 -4.64 16.95 -11.04
N ALA A 396 -4.51 15.63 -10.83
CA ALA A 396 -3.37 15.02 -10.15
C ALA A 396 -2.07 15.22 -10.96
N ILE A 397 -2.09 15.06 -12.30
CA ILE A 397 -0.93 15.32 -13.17
C ILE A 397 -0.40 16.74 -12.94
N ARG A 398 -1.28 17.76 -12.99
CA ARG A 398 -0.88 19.15 -12.75
C ARG A 398 -0.31 19.41 -11.36
N SER A 399 -0.68 18.59 -10.39
CA SER A 399 -0.23 18.73 -9.00
C SER A 399 1.13 18.05 -8.71
N LEU A 400 1.73 17.33 -9.68
CA LEU A 400 3.00 16.61 -9.48
C LEU A 400 4.21 17.53 -9.30
N GLU A 401 4.12 18.82 -9.66
CA GLU A 401 5.22 19.79 -9.63
C GLU A 401 6.48 19.29 -10.39
N GLN A 402 6.26 18.63 -11.53
CA GLN A 402 7.30 18.10 -12.42
C GLN A 402 7.31 18.80 -13.79
N HIS A 403 6.70 19.99 -13.89
CA HIS A 403 6.54 20.73 -15.14
C HIS A 403 5.73 19.95 -16.18
N VAL A 404 4.81 19.10 -15.72
CA VAL A 404 3.82 18.39 -16.54
C VAL A 404 2.43 18.89 -16.20
N ASP A 405 1.65 19.27 -17.21
CA ASP A 405 0.32 19.83 -17.06
C ASP A 405 -0.76 19.05 -17.82
N SER A 406 -0.32 18.15 -18.71
CA SER A 406 -1.21 17.35 -19.56
C SER A 406 -0.59 15.99 -19.92
N LEU A 407 -1.38 15.16 -20.57
CA LEU A 407 -0.93 13.91 -21.19
C LEU A 407 -0.04 14.13 -22.43
N MET A 408 0.11 15.38 -22.86
CA MET A 408 0.94 15.78 -24.01
C MET A 408 2.25 16.45 -23.59
N SER A 409 2.59 16.44 -22.32
CA SER A 409 3.77 17.15 -21.79
C SER A 409 5.12 16.54 -22.16
N TYR A 410 5.14 15.28 -22.64
CA TYR A 410 6.35 14.63 -23.14
C TYR A 410 6.32 14.51 -24.66
N ASP A 411 7.49 14.70 -25.28
CA ASP A 411 7.69 14.55 -26.71
C ASP A 411 8.21 13.15 -27.06
N PHE A 412 7.42 12.43 -27.82
CA PHE A 412 7.75 11.09 -28.37
C PHE A 412 7.80 11.10 -29.90
N THR A 413 7.77 12.27 -30.56
CA THR A 413 7.73 12.37 -32.04
C THR A 413 8.94 11.76 -32.73
N GLY A 414 10.06 11.61 -32.00
CA GLY A 414 11.27 10.95 -32.52
C GLY A 414 11.21 9.42 -32.59
N LEU A 415 10.18 8.79 -32.01
CA LEU A 415 10.00 7.33 -32.03
C LEU A 415 9.05 6.91 -33.14
N THR A 416 9.36 5.80 -33.83
CA THR A 416 8.38 5.11 -34.68
C THR A 416 7.29 4.45 -33.84
N ASP A 417 6.23 3.94 -34.45
CA ASP A 417 5.17 3.25 -33.71
C ASP A 417 5.67 1.95 -33.09
N GLU A 418 6.55 1.22 -33.79
CA GLU A 418 7.19 0.01 -33.30
C GLU A 418 8.08 0.31 -32.07
N GLU A 419 8.93 1.33 -32.17
CA GLU A 419 9.80 1.75 -31.05
C GLU A 419 8.99 2.25 -29.85
N LEU A 420 7.87 2.92 -30.08
CA LEU A 420 6.96 3.35 -29.00
C LEU A 420 6.34 2.15 -28.29
N LEU A 421 5.92 1.12 -29.01
CA LEU A 421 5.34 -0.10 -28.45
C LEU A 421 6.39 -0.94 -27.70
N GLU A 422 7.62 -1.02 -28.23
CA GLU A 422 8.74 -1.66 -27.51
C GLU A 422 9.06 -0.92 -26.20
N ASP A 423 9.12 0.42 -26.23
CA ASP A 423 9.35 1.23 -25.05
C ASP A 423 8.17 1.18 -24.05
N LEU A 424 6.93 0.97 -24.54
CA LEU A 424 5.75 0.79 -23.71
C LEU A 424 5.77 -0.53 -22.91
N ALA A 425 6.42 -1.56 -23.43
CA ALA A 425 6.61 -2.82 -22.71
C ALA A 425 7.51 -2.66 -21.47
N VAL A 426 8.32 -1.61 -21.42
CA VAL A 426 9.10 -1.24 -20.24
C VAL A 426 8.24 -0.44 -19.29
N VAL A 427 7.98 -1.01 -18.11
CA VAL A 427 7.19 -0.33 -17.05
C VAL A 427 8.04 0.77 -16.44
N ASP A 428 7.70 2.02 -16.70
CA ASP A 428 8.38 3.20 -16.16
C ASP A 428 7.40 4.32 -15.76
N ASP A 429 7.95 5.40 -15.21
CA ASP A 429 7.18 6.56 -14.74
C ASP A 429 6.52 7.39 -15.85
N ARG A 430 6.85 7.16 -17.13
CA ARG A 430 6.25 7.84 -18.29
C ARG A 430 5.19 7.01 -18.99
N ARG A 431 4.86 5.86 -18.46
CA ARG A 431 3.99 4.86 -19.09
C ARG A 431 2.64 5.43 -19.56
N ILE A 432 1.96 6.24 -18.75
CA ILE A 432 0.68 6.83 -19.13
C ILE A 432 0.79 7.83 -20.31
N TRP A 433 1.92 8.56 -20.39
CA TRP A 433 2.18 9.49 -21.52
C TRP A 433 2.52 8.74 -22.81
N LYS A 434 3.20 7.59 -22.72
CA LYS A 434 3.44 6.70 -23.87
C LYS A 434 2.13 6.11 -24.37
N ILE A 435 1.23 5.66 -23.49
CA ILE A 435 -0.12 5.22 -23.85
C ILE A 435 -0.89 6.35 -24.52
N ALA A 436 -0.86 7.54 -23.97
CA ALA A 436 -1.53 8.72 -24.53
C ALA A 436 -0.99 9.06 -25.95
N GLU A 437 0.32 8.99 -26.17
CA GLU A 437 0.92 9.17 -27.49
C GLU A 437 0.47 8.09 -28.50
N GLY A 438 0.46 6.82 -28.07
CA GLY A 438 -0.04 5.72 -28.91
C GLY A 438 -1.51 5.96 -29.34
N LEU A 439 -2.38 6.35 -28.39
CA LEU A 439 -3.78 6.69 -28.68
C LEU A 439 -3.89 7.86 -29.67
N ARG A 440 -3.05 8.89 -29.52
CA ARG A 440 -3.01 10.05 -30.40
C ARG A 440 -2.59 9.68 -31.84
N ARG A 441 -1.72 8.68 -31.98
CA ARG A 441 -1.31 8.11 -33.28
C ARG A 441 -2.33 7.15 -33.89
N GLY A 442 -3.40 6.82 -33.15
CA GLY A 442 -4.43 5.90 -33.59
C GLY A 442 -4.11 4.42 -33.39
N ILE A 443 -3.15 4.12 -32.51
CA ILE A 443 -2.90 2.73 -32.08
C ILE A 443 -4.09 2.24 -31.28
N GLU A 444 -4.58 1.05 -31.60
CA GLU A 444 -5.76 0.48 -30.97
C GLU A 444 -5.55 0.25 -29.45
N PRO A 445 -6.51 0.61 -28.59
CA PRO A 445 -6.44 0.39 -27.14
C PRO A 445 -6.15 -1.07 -26.74
N ALA A 446 -6.64 -2.04 -27.55
CA ALA A 446 -6.41 -3.44 -27.30
C ALA A 446 -4.93 -3.83 -27.40
N VAL A 447 -4.18 -3.27 -28.36
CA VAL A 447 -2.73 -3.51 -28.50
C VAL A 447 -1.97 -3.02 -27.27
N MET A 448 -2.32 -1.82 -26.77
CA MET A 448 -1.71 -1.27 -25.57
C MET A 448 -2.06 -2.06 -24.32
N HIS A 449 -3.30 -2.52 -24.19
CA HIS A 449 -3.71 -3.44 -23.12
C HIS A 449 -2.91 -4.74 -23.15
N ASP A 450 -2.74 -5.35 -24.33
CA ASP A 450 -2.00 -6.61 -24.46
C ASP A 450 -0.53 -6.48 -24.04
N ILE A 451 0.08 -5.32 -24.28
CA ILE A 451 1.47 -5.05 -23.88
C ILE A 451 1.56 -4.72 -22.40
N THR A 452 0.70 -3.82 -21.91
CA THR A 452 0.84 -3.25 -20.56
C THR A 452 0.12 -4.03 -19.48
N LYS A 453 -0.89 -4.81 -19.86
CA LYS A 453 -1.88 -5.46 -18.97
C LYS A 453 -2.67 -4.45 -18.10
N ILE A 454 -2.57 -3.16 -18.38
CA ILE A 454 -3.46 -2.14 -17.79
C ILE A 454 -4.88 -2.40 -18.28
N ASP A 455 -5.85 -2.38 -17.37
CA ASP A 455 -7.25 -2.62 -17.73
C ASP A 455 -7.69 -1.66 -18.85
N ARG A 456 -8.38 -2.20 -19.83
CA ARG A 456 -8.81 -1.46 -21.01
C ARG A 456 -9.65 -0.25 -20.67
N TRP A 457 -10.42 -0.32 -19.60
CA TRP A 457 -11.22 0.80 -19.13
C TRP A 457 -10.35 2.05 -18.85
N PHE A 458 -9.19 1.90 -18.22
CA PHE A 458 -8.27 3.02 -17.97
C PHE A 458 -7.69 3.58 -19.26
N ILE A 459 -7.36 2.73 -20.24
CA ILE A 459 -6.86 3.17 -21.55
C ILE A 459 -7.92 3.96 -22.30
N ASP A 460 -9.18 3.49 -22.30
CA ASP A 460 -10.30 4.19 -22.90
C ASP A 460 -10.54 5.56 -22.22
N LYS A 461 -10.35 5.65 -20.89
CA LYS A 461 -10.43 6.90 -20.15
C LYS A 461 -9.30 7.87 -20.50
N LEU A 462 -8.08 7.38 -20.75
CA LEU A 462 -6.99 8.23 -21.26
C LEU A 462 -7.32 8.79 -22.64
N GLN A 463 -8.00 8.03 -23.50
CA GLN A 463 -8.47 8.52 -24.79
C GLN A 463 -9.47 9.68 -24.63
N ILE A 464 -10.38 9.58 -23.66
CA ILE A 464 -11.31 10.67 -23.34
C ILE A 464 -10.54 11.92 -22.85
N CYS A 465 -9.54 11.75 -21.98
CA CYS A 465 -8.69 12.86 -21.54
C CYS A 465 -8.03 13.61 -22.71
N LEU A 466 -7.59 12.90 -23.75
CA LEU A 466 -6.99 13.51 -24.94
C LEU A 466 -7.99 14.33 -25.74
N LEU A 467 -9.25 13.92 -25.80
CA LEU A 467 -10.32 14.70 -26.46
C LEU A 467 -10.57 16.03 -25.73
N TYR A 468 -10.48 16.06 -24.41
CA TYR A 468 -10.63 17.29 -23.62
C TYR A 468 -9.44 18.25 -23.77
N THR A 469 -8.25 17.74 -24.06
CA THR A 469 -7.04 18.53 -24.22
C THR A 469 -6.76 18.94 -25.67
N SER A 470 -7.47 18.37 -26.63
CA SER A 470 -7.38 18.77 -28.04
C SER A 470 -8.04 20.12 -28.24
N PRO A 471 -7.40 21.10 -28.96
CA PRO A 471 -8.03 22.37 -29.25
C PRO A 471 -9.33 22.16 -30.03
N SER A 472 -10.43 22.56 -29.42
CA SER A 472 -11.74 22.54 -30.09
C SER A 472 -11.73 23.47 -31.30
N PRO A 473 -12.38 23.13 -32.41
CA PRO A 473 -12.61 24.08 -33.49
C PRO A 473 -13.31 25.39 -33.04
N ARG A 474 -13.99 25.35 -31.88
CA ARG A 474 -14.57 26.56 -31.26
C ARG A 474 -13.52 27.44 -30.59
N ASP A 475 -12.42 26.86 -30.05
CA ASP A 475 -11.36 27.64 -29.41
C ASP A 475 -10.53 28.43 -30.42
N SER A 476 -10.43 27.95 -31.65
CA SER A 476 -9.80 28.66 -32.76
C SER A 476 -10.58 29.87 -33.24
N THR A 477 -11.88 29.98 -32.93
CA THR A 477 -12.74 31.10 -33.30
C THR A 477 -12.82 32.19 -32.23
N SER A 478 -12.51 31.89 -30.98
CA SER A 478 -12.51 32.88 -29.88
C SER A 478 -11.30 33.83 -29.90
N SER A 479 -10.23 33.50 -30.63
CA SER A 479 -9.04 34.35 -30.78
C SER A 479 -9.18 35.45 -31.84
N ARG A 480 -10.34 35.59 -32.51
CA ARG A 480 -10.64 36.62 -33.47
C ARG A 480 -11.74 37.59 -33.00
N MET A 481 -11.60 38.14 -31.81
CA MET A 481 -12.27 39.42 -31.53
C MET A 481 -11.36 40.53 -32.03
N PRO A 482 -11.81 41.37 -32.97
CA PRO A 482 -11.06 42.55 -33.34
C PRO A 482 -11.00 43.47 -32.13
N SER A 483 -9.82 43.90 -31.76
CA SER A 483 -9.64 45.09 -30.92
C SER A 483 -10.24 46.27 -31.69
N SER A 484 -11.47 46.58 -31.38
CA SER A 484 -12.09 47.82 -31.89
C SER A 484 -12.05 48.87 -30.80
N ALA A 485 -11.21 49.87 -31.06
CA ALA A 485 -11.36 51.30 -30.80
C ALA A 485 -11.85 51.72 -29.41
#